data_8271ee2c87208350668a569c6b3844b4
#
_entry.id   8271ee2c87208350668a569c6b3844b4
#
_cell.length_a   1.000
_cell.length_b   1.000
_cell.length_c   1.000
_cell.angle_alpha   90.00
_cell.angle_beta   90.00
_cell.angle_gamma   90.00
#
_symmetry.space_group_name_H-M   'P 1'
#
loop_
_entity.id
_entity.type
_entity.pdbx_description
1 polymer ?
#
loop_
_entity_poly.entity_id
_entity_poly.type
_entity_poly.pdbx_seq_one_letter_code
_entity_poly.pdbx_strand_id
1 'polypeptide(L)'
;MPINYVDVACSARRFGAYQKFSMLLLFAGLTLPSALHANLSVFLDCKRGSCDRDFIKRELPFIDFVRDRKDSDVHILITRQRTAGGRQHELIFYGAGELAKSDYQLKSSSLNTDTQDQIRRRVLAKLKLGLTPYLLQTDLADSVSVTFNDIEATSESRTRVASDPWNGWVFRSEVGAKIENEDSREEEEHWGNFSGSRITDDWRFGFGMGQRQKTRTFQLEDGSSLVDETKNQYIGSQLIKSVSPHWSLGAGFTSGQSTFNNIERGNRLALATEYNVFPYSLSAEKSLTFGYYVGINQFQYDQLTVLGLDEETRGNHGAFADFDFDQPWGNLSVGIYSAVMLDDPSIYRVTLDAYLRYRIARGLSVRLWGESALVKDQIYLANSSASTSDILLGSSALDTDTKTKLGLSLEYTFGSAYNSIVNNRLQDSGFSRFPFD
;
A
#
# COMPACT_ATOMS: atom_id res chain seq x y z
N MET A 1 -28.53 43.49 -32.59
CA MET A 1 -29.96 43.15 -32.82
C MET A 1 -30.45 42.42 -31.61
N PRO A 2 -31.43 42.97 -30.89
CA PRO A 2 -32.00 42.38 -29.70
C PRO A 2 -33.35 41.74 -30.03
N ILE A 3 -33.71 40.66 -29.32
CA ILE A 3 -35.08 40.14 -29.26
C ILE A 3 -35.24 39.49 -27.88
N ASN A 4 -35.90 40.11 -27.03
CA ASN A 4 -37.25 40.20 -26.51
C ASN A 4 -37.62 39.15 -25.44
N TYR A 5 -37.85 39.70 -24.26
CA TYR A 5 -38.61 39.17 -23.13
C TYR A 5 -40.07 38.91 -23.51
N VAL A 6 -40.66 37.87 -22.94
CA VAL A 6 -42.12 37.76 -22.77
C VAL A 6 -42.42 37.46 -21.31
N ASP A 7 -42.93 38.48 -20.62
CA ASP A 7 -43.67 38.40 -19.37
C ASP A 7 -45.04 37.79 -19.61
N VAL A 8 -45.50 36.88 -18.76
CA VAL A 8 -46.94 36.63 -18.58
C VAL A 8 -47.25 36.64 -17.08
N ALA A 9 -47.83 37.76 -16.68
CA ALA A 9 -48.54 37.89 -15.43
C ALA A 9 -50.02 37.52 -15.64
N CYS A 10 -50.62 36.81 -14.71
CA CYS A 10 -52.11 36.78 -14.48
C CYS A 10 -52.35 36.25 -13.08
N SER A 11 -52.73 37.09 -12.20
CA SER A 11 -54.06 37.57 -11.81
C SER A 11 -54.66 36.74 -10.66
N ALA A 12 -54.74 37.43 -9.53
CA ALA A 12 -55.43 37.00 -8.32
C ALA A 12 -56.97 37.06 -8.49
N ARG A 13 -57.67 36.09 -7.94
CA ARG A 13 -59.10 36.28 -7.54
C ARG A 13 -59.28 35.73 -6.11
N ARG A 14 -59.73 36.69 -5.26
CA ARG A 14 -60.34 36.47 -3.94
C ARG A 14 -61.76 35.91 -4.06
N PHE A 15 -62.11 34.97 -3.17
CA PHE A 15 -63.45 34.77 -2.56
C PHE A 15 -63.19 33.73 -1.46
N GLY A 16 -63.53 33.87 -0.22
CA GLY A 16 -64.67 34.41 0.49
C GLY A 16 -64.76 33.49 1.74
N ALA A 17 -64.88 34.06 2.90
CA ALA A 17 -64.98 33.45 4.19
C ALA A 17 -66.07 32.39 4.34
N TYR A 18 -65.89 31.33 5.13
CA TYR A 18 -66.87 30.90 6.16
C TYR A 18 -66.34 29.80 7.08
N GLN A 19 -66.53 30.04 8.36
CA GLN A 19 -66.89 29.18 9.48
C GLN A 19 -65.83 28.28 10.14
N LYS A 20 -65.52 28.67 11.36
CA LYS A 20 -64.90 27.93 12.44
C LYS A 20 -65.71 26.67 12.77
N PHE A 21 -65.06 25.51 12.75
CA PHE A 21 -65.45 24.35 13.52
C PHE A 21 -64.20 23.84 14.26
N SER A 22 -64.21 24.11 15.58
CA SER A 22 -63.22 23.51 16.49
C SER A 22 -63.61 22.05 16.67
N MET A 23 -62.76 21.17 16.16
CA MET A 23 -62.79 19.74 16.55
C MET A 23 -61.42 19.40 17.12
N LEU A 24 -61.38 19.39 18.46
CA LEU A 24 -60.27 18.94 19.29
C LEU A 24 -60.17 17.42 19.13
N LEU A 25 -59.32 16.94 18.23
CA LEU A 25 -58.90 15.53 18.16
C LEU A 25 -57.66 15.39 19.04
N LEU A 26 -57.87 14.81 20.24
CA LEU A 26 -56.82 14.25 21.05
C LEU A 26 -56.15 13.11 20.25
N PHE A 27 -55.03 13.41 19.60
CA PHE A 27 -54.07 12.35 19.19
C PHE A 27 -53.29 11.94 20.43
N ALA A 28 -53.78 10.89 21.14
CA ALA A 28 -52.97 10.13 22.02
C ALA A 28 -51.89 9.45 21.16
N GLY A 29 -50.74 10.10 21.05
CA GLY A 29 -49.54 9.49 20.44
C GLY A 29 -49.14 8.26 21.23
N LEU A 30 -49.55 7.09 20.74
CA LEU A 30 -48.81 5.86 21.07
C LEU A 30 -47.40 6.02 20.50
N THR A 31 -46.50 6.53 21.30
CA THR A 31 -45.07 6.28 21.09
C THR A 31 -44.84 4.80 21.43
N LEU A 32 -44.98 3.94 20.43
CA LEU A 32 -44.37 2.62 20.48
C LEU A 32 -42.87 2.87 20.71
N PRO A 33 -42.28 2.35 21.80
CA PRO A 33 -40.85 2.34 21.88
C PRO A 33 -40.38 1.50 20.68
N SER A 34 -39.78 2.16 19.70
CA SER A 34 -38.92 1.45 18.74
C SER A 34 -37.90 0.72 19.61
N ALA A 35 -38.08 -0.58 19.78
CA ALA A 35 -36.99 -1.41 20.28
C ALA A 35 -35.82 -1.18 19.29
N LEU A 36 -34.95 -0.24 19.62
CA LEU A 36 -33.64 -0.18 19.01
C LEU A 36 -32.99 -1.53 19.34
N HIS A 37 -33.04 -2.44 18.40
CA HIS A 37 -32.07 -3.53 18.38
C HIS A 37 -30.73 -2.84 18.24
N ALA A 38 -30.05 -2.67 19.36
CA ALA A 38 -28.71 -2.07 19.36
C ALA A 38 -27.74 -3.11 18.78
N ASN A 39 -27.77 -3.27 17.46
CA ASN A 39 -26.73 -3.98 16.75
C ASN A 39 -25.42 -3.21 16.96
N LEU A 40 -24.33 -3.93 17.23
CA LEU A 40 -23.01 -3.34 17.39
C LEU A 40 -22.61 -2.63 16.08
N SER A 41 -22.38 -1.33 16.13
CA SER A 41 -21.92 -0.55 14.98
C SER A 41 -20.39 -0.59 14.86
N VAL A 42 -19.88 -0.99 13.69
CA VAL A 42 -18.45 -1.22 13.47
C VAL A 42 -17.95 -0.40 12.28
N PHE A 43 -16.90 0.38 12.50
CA PHE A 43 -16.14 0.99 11.44
C PHE A 43 -14.92 0.14 11.11
N LEU A 44 -14.89 -0.45 9.89
CA LEU A 44 -13.83 -1.31 9.41
C LEU A 44 -12.83 -0.52 8.57
N ASP A 45 -11.64 -0.28 9.11
CA ASP A 45 -10.55 0.48 8.47
C ASP A 45 -9.43 -0.43 7.97
N CYS A 46 -9.51 -0.83 6.70
CA CYS A 46 -8.51 -1.68 6.07
C CYS A 46 -7.45 -0.84 5.36
N LYS A 47 -6.24 -0.83 5.87
CA LYS A 47 -5.12 -0.08 5.27
C LYS A 47 -4.54 -0.84 4.06
N ARG A 48 -4.29 -0.10 2.97
CA ARG A 48 -3.60 -0.62 1.77
C ARG A 48 -4.15 -1.97 1.27
N GLY A 49 -5.47 -2.16 1.31
CA GLY A 49 -6.08 -3.43 0.89
C GLY A 49 -5.77 -4.62 1.81
N SER A 50 -5.61 -4.36 3.11
CA SER A 50 -5.30 -5.38 4.12
C SER A 50 -6.45 -6.36 4.39
N CYS A 51 -7.67 -6.10 3.92
CA CYS A 51 -8.81 -6.97 4.11
C CYS A 51 -9.82 -6.93 2.96
N ASP A 52 -10.60 -8.00 2.81
CA ASP A 52 -11.74 -8.13 1.90
C ASP A 52 -13.02 -7.67 2.65
N ARG A 53 -13.38 -6.38 2.47
CA ARG A 53 -14.51 -5.78 3.19
C ARG A 53 -15.84 -6.42 2.84
N ASP A 54 -16.06 -6.76 1.59
CA ASP A 54 -17.33 -7.31 1.14
C ASP A 54 -17.53 -8.75 1.63
N PHE A 55 -16.45 -9.51 1.69
CA PHE A 55 -16.45 -10.82 2.32
C PHE A 55 -16.77 -10.71 3.81
N ILE A 56 -16.10 -9.83 4.54
CA ILE A 56 -16.33 -9.63 5.99
C ILE A 56 -17.78 -9.23 6.28
N LYS A 57 -18.36 -8.31 5.51
CA LYS A 57 -19.74 -7.87 5.68
C LYS A 57 -20.75 -8.99 5.44
N ARG A 58 -20.52 -9.83 4.45
CA ARG A 58 -21.40 -10.99 4.18
C ARG A 58 -21.35 -12.04 5.28
N GLU A 59 -20.17 -12.24 5.87
CA GLU A 59 -19.95 -13.25 6.92
C GLU A 59 -20.38 -12.78 8.32
N LEU A 60 -20.63 -11.48 8.51
CA LEU A 60 -21.04 -10.85 9.75
C LEU A 60 -22.31 -9.98 9.54
N PRO A 61 -23.44 -10.58 9.10
CA PRO A 61 -24.65 -9.81 8.75
C PRO A 61 -25.35 -9.17 9.95
N PHE A 62 -25.01 -9.59 11.17
CA PHE A 62 -25.53 -9.07 12.44
C PHE A 62 -24.74 -7.86 12.96
N ILE A 63 -23.71 -7.42 12.24
CA ILE A 63 -22.92 -6.22 12.54
C ILE A 63 -23.38 -5.08 11.64
N ASP A 64 -23.65 -3.92 12.23
CA ASP A 64 -23.94 -2.71 11.48
C ASP A 64 -22.63 -2.02 11.06
N PHE A 65 -22.16 -2.33 9.87
CA PHE A 65 -20.96 -1.68 9.31
C PHE A 65 -21.27 -0.24 8.92
N VAL A 66 -20.62 0.69 9.62
CA VAL A 66 -20.76 2.12 9.37
C VAL A 66 -19.61 2.66 8.53
N ARG A 67 -19.84 3.77 7.87
CA ARG A 67 -18.90 4.40 6.95
C ARG A 67 -17.89 5.32 7.64
N ASP A 68 -18.26 5.88 8.78
CA ASP A 68 -17.40 6.80 9.53
C ASP A 68 -17.19 6.29 10.95
N ARG A 69 -15.96 6.47 11.45
CA ARG A 69 -15.59 6.04 12.81
C ARG A 69 -16.38 6.73 13.92
N LYS A 70 -16.88 7.96 13.65
CA LYS A 70 -17.68 8.72 14.62
C LYS A 70 -19.08 8.14 14.83
N ASP A 71 -19.50 7.27 13.91
CA ASP A 71 -20.78 6.57 13.98
C ASP A 71 -20.65 5.15 14.51
N SER A 72 -19.44 4.74 14.93
CA SER A 72 -19.17 3.37 15.36
C SER A 72 -18.97 3.25 16.85
N ASP A 73 -19.47 2.15 17.39
CA ASP A 73 -19.18 1.69 18.76
C ASP A 73 -17.78 1.08 18.83
N VAL A 74 -17.35 0.44 17.74
CA VAL A 74 -16.00 -0.15 17.62
C VAL A 74 -15.35 0.25 16.29
N HIS A 75 -14.16 0.82 16.36
CA HIS A 75 -13.30 1.05 15.21
C HIS A 75 -12.25 -0.06 15.13
N ILE A 76 -12.22 -0.79 14.01
CA ILE A 76 -11.25 -1.85 13.77
C ILE A 76 -10.26 -1.38 12.71
N LEU A 77 -9.02 -1.17 13.11
CA LEU A 77 -7.92 -0.84 12.21
C LEU A 77 -7.19 -2.13 11.84
N ILE A 78 -7.15 -2.45 10.55
CA ILE A 78 -6.41 -3.60 10.04
C ILE A 78 -5.21 -3.12 9.24
N THR A 79 -4.01 -3.43 9.70
CA THR A 79 -2.74 -3.19 9.02
C THR A 79 -2.16 -4.50 8.48
N ARG A 80 -1.12 -4.40 7.64
CA ARG A 80 -0.47 -5.56 7.05
C ARG A 80 1.03 -5.31 6.91
N GLN A 81 1.81 -6.24 7.43
CA GLN A 81 3.27 -6.25 7.32
C GLN A 81 3.74 -7.49 6.53
N ARG A 82 4.89 -7.38 5.89
CA ARG A 82 5.56 -8.53 5.26
C ARG A 82 6.39 -9.27 6.31
N THR A 83 6.33 -10.59 6.26
CA THR A 83 7.23 -11.48 6.98
C THR A 83 8.10 -12.26 5.99
N ALA A 84 9.10 -12.99 6.44
CA ALA A 84 9.92 -13.81 5.56
C ALA A 84 9.08 -14.80 4.75
N GLY A 85 8.17 -15.51 5.41
CA GLY A 85 7.35 -16.58 4.83
C GLY A 85 5.97 -16.14 4.37
N GLY A 86 5.59 -14.86 4.50
CA GLY A 86 4.23 -14.46 4.18
C GLY A 86 3.89 -13.03 4.59
N ARG A 87 2.74 -12.91 5.25
CA ARG A 87 2.20 -11.62 5.71
C ARG A 87 1.60 -11.79 7.10
N GLN A 88 1.75 -10.76 7.92
CA GLN A 88 1.07 -10.63 9.20
C GLN A 88 0.05 -9.50 9.11
N HIS A 89 -1.20 -9.80 9.41
CA HIS A 89 -2.25 -8.80 9.59
C HIS A 89 -2.36 -8.54 11.08
N GLU A 90 -2.40 -7.28 11.44
CA GLU A 90 -2.65 -6.82 12.80
C GLU A 90 -4.01 -6.13 12.83
N LEU A 91 -4.86 -6.57 13.74
CA LEU A 91 -6.22 -6.10 13.93
C LEU A 91 -6.26 -5.37 15.26
N ILE A 92 -6.40 -4.06 15.24
CA ILE A 92 -6.45 -3.23 16.44
C ILE A 92 -7.90 -2.78 16.63
N PHE A 93 -8.44 -3.06 17.81
CA PHE A 93 -9.83 -2.77 18.18
C PHE A 93 -9.85 -1.59 19.13
N TYR A 94 -10.53 -0.52 18.74
CA TYR A 94 -10.75 0.67 19.55
C TYR A 94 -12.24 0.78 19.87
N GLY A 95 -12.61 0.62 21.14
CA GLY A 95 -13.97 0.85 21.61
C GLY A 95 -14.29 2.35 21.69
N ALA A 96 -15.56 2.72 21.58
CA ALA A 96 -16.05 4.07 21.79
C ALA A 96 -16.92 4.14 23.05
N GLY A 97 -17.00 5.30 23.69
CA GLY A 97 -17.83 5.53 24.87
C GLY A 97 -17.51 4.56 26.03
N GLU A 98 -18.50 3.79 26.46
CA GLU A 98 -18.35 2.81 27.56
C GLU A 98 -17.44 1.64 27.16
N LEU A 99 -17.32 1.34 25.86
CA LEU A 99 -16.48 0.29 25.32
C LEU A 99 -15.00 0.66 25.22
N ALA A 100 -14.62 1.92 25.47
CA ALA A 100 -13.24 2.42 25.33
C ALA A 100 -12.21 1.75 26.25
N LYS A 101 -12.66 1.01 27.27
CA LYS A 101 -11.78 0.27 28.20
C LYS A 101 -11.37 -1.12 27.66
N SER A 102 -11.88 -1.51 26.51
CA SER A 102 -11.70 -2.84 25.93
C SER A 102 -10.78 -2.83 24.71
N ASP A 103 -9.91 -1.83 24.59
CA ASP A 103 -8.96 -1.74 23.48
C ASP A 103 -7.92 -2.86 23.55
N TYR A 104 -7.69 -3.54 22.42
CA TYR A 104 -6.67 -4.59 22.31
C TYR A 104 -6.36 -4.92 20.85
N GLN A 105 -5.38 -5.78 20.64
CA GLN A 105 -4.94 -6.16 19.30
C GLN A 105 -4.83 -7.67 19.12
N LEU A 106 -5.08 -8.15 17.92
CA LEU A 106 -4.90 -9.54 17.51
C LEU A 106 -4.04 -9.61 16.26
N LYS A 107 -3.24 -10.67 16.13
CA LYS A 107 -2.39 -10.92 14.97
C LYS A 107 -2.86 -12.15 14.20
N SER A 108 -2.86 -12.05 12.87
CA SER A 108 -3.19 -13.13 11.95
C SER A 108 -2.07 -13.29 10.93
N SER A 109 -1.32 -14.38 11.00
CA SER A 109 -0.25 -14.68 10.05
C SER A 109 -0.75 -15.55 8.90
N SER A 110 -0.24 -15.30 7.71
CA SER A 110 -0.50 -16.07 6.49
C SER A 110 0.81 -16.36 5.76
N LEU A 111 0.86 -17.49 5.05
CA LEU A 111 2.01 -17.89 4.25
C LEU A 111 1.92 -17.26 2.84
N ASN A 112 3.06 -17.17 2.15
CA ASN A 112 3.10 -16.75 0.75
C ASN A 112 2.36 -17.73 -0.18
N THR A 113 2.21 -18.99 0.23
CA THR A 113 1.50 -20.05 -0.47
C THR A 113 0.00 -20.07 -0.18
N ASP A 114 -0.47 -19.31 0.81
CA ASP A 114 -1.91 -19.23 1.12
C ASP A 114 -2.67 -18.53 -0.01
N THR A 115 -3.81 -19.09 -0.38
CA THR A 115 -4.74 -18.45 -1.32
C THR A 115 -5.39 -17.22 -0.67
N GLN A 116 -5.92 -16.30 -1.48
CA GLN A 116 -6.65 -15.14 -0.98
C GLN A 116 -7.84 -15.55 -0.11
N ASP A 117 -8.50 -16.67 -0.44
CA ASP A 117 -9.60 -17.22 0.38
C ASP A 117 -9.12 -17.67 1.75
N GLN A 118 -8.00 -18.37 1.84
CA GLN A 118 -7.41 -18.78 3.12
C GLN A 118 -7.02 -17.57 3.97
N ILE A 119 -6.43 -16.55 3.35
CA ILE A 119 -6.03 -15.31 4.04
C ILE A 119 -7.25 -14.59 4.62
N ARG A 120 -8.28 -14.33 3.80
CA ARG A 120 -9.48 -13.60 4.25
C ARG A 120 -10.25 -14.36 5.35
N ARG A 121 -10.30 -15.70 5.29
CA ARG A 121 -10.92 -16.54 6.35
C ARG A 121 -10.16 -16.45 7.66
N ARG A 122 -8.81 -16.44 7.63
CA ARG A 122 -8.01 -16.27 8.85
C ARG A 122 -8.20 -14.90 9.48
N VAL A 123 -8.24 -13.84 8.66
CA VAL A 123 -8.55 -12.48 9.13
C VAL A 123 -9.95 -12.43 9.73
N LEU A 124 -10.96 -13.02 9.07
CA LEU A 124 -12.33 -13.10 9.58
C LEU A 124 -12.40 -13.86 10.92
N ALA A 125 -11.69 -14.96 11.07
CA ALA A 125 -11.66 -15.72 12.32
C ALA A 125 -11.11 -14.86 13.48
N LYS A 126 -10.06 -14.07 13.23
CA LYS A 126 -9.53 -13.11 14.22
C LYS A 126 -10.49 -11.95 14.48
N LEU A 127 -11.21 -11.48 13.45
CA LEU A 127 -12.26 -10.49 13.61
C LEU A 127 -13.39 -10.99 14.50
N LYS A 128 -13.92 -12.19 14.26
CA LYS A 128 -14.96 -12.82 15.09
C LYS A 128 -14.51 -12.91 16.54
N LEU A 129 -13.29 -13.43 16.78
CA LEU A 129 -12.72 -13.51 18.12
C LEU A 129 -12.59 -12.14 18.77
N GLY A 130 -12.12 -11.14 18.01
CA GLY A 130 -11.92 -9.79 18.50
C GLY A 130 -13.20 -9.02 18.75
N LEU A 131 -14.28 -9.31 18.08
CA LEU A 131 -15.58 -8.69 18.31
C LEU A 131 -16.32 -9.30 19.50
N THR A 132 -15.96 -10.52 19.92
CA THR A 132 -16.67 -11.24 21.01
C THR A 132 -16.82 -10.41 22.29
N PRO A 133 -15.77 -9.77 22.85
CA PRO A 133 -15.92 -8.99 24.09
C PRO A 133 -16.88 -7.81 23.98
N TYR A 134 -16.99 -7.22 22.79
CA TYR A 134 -17.93 -6.12 22.53
C TYR A 134 -19.36 -6.63 22.37
N LEU A 135 -19.54 -7.76 21.66
CA LEU A 135 -20.85 -8.40 21.48
C LEU A 135 -21.47 -8.85 22.81
N LEU A 136 -20.62 -9.31 23.75
CA LEU A 136 -21.07 -9.70 25.10
C LEU A 136 -21.62 -8.53 25.93
N GLN A 137 -21.45 -7.30 25.49
CA GLN A 137 -21.97 -6.08 26.11
C GLN A 137 -23.21 -5.54 25.39
N THR A 138 -23.77 -6.29 24.44
CA THR A 138 -24.97 -5.93 23.65
C THR A 138 -26.08 -6.98 23.89
N ASP A 139 -27.26 -6.71 23.37
CA ASP A 139 -28.39 -7.66 23.39
C ASP A 139 -28.10 -8.96 22.60
N LEU A 140 -27.00 -8.99 21.82
CA LEU A 140 -26.55 -10.17 21.09
C LEU A 140 -25.76 -11.14 21.97
N ALA A 141 -25.51 -10.84 23.24
CA ALA A 141 -24.69 -11.66 24.13
C ALA A 141 -25.18 -13.12 24.22
N ASP A 142 -26.49 -13.33 24.31
CA ASP A 142 -27.09 -14.66 24.37
C ASP A 142 -26.99 -15.46 23.08
N SER A 143 -26.69 -14.78 21.96
CA SER A 143 -26.49 -15.39 20.64
C SER A 143 -25.03 -15.75 20.35
N VAL A 144 -24.10 -15.37 21.24
CA VAL A 144 -22.68 -15.65 21.10
C VAL A 144 -22.34 -16.99 21.76
N SER A 145 -21.89 -17.94 20.95
CA SER A 145 -21.29 -19.18 21.44
C SER A 145 -19.82 -19.25 21.09
N VAL A 146 -18.98 -19.56 22.09
CA VAL A 146 -17.55 -19.79 21.89
C VAL A 146 -17.27 -21.27 22.01
N THR A 147 -16.91 -21.93 20.94
CA THR A 147 -16.58 -23.34 20.92
C THR A 147 -15.04 -23.48 20.93
N PHE A 148 -14.52 -24.10 21.95
CA PHE A 148 -13.14 -24.57 21.97
C PHE A 148 -13.14 -25.95 21.30
N ASN A 149 -12.71 -26.02 20.03
CA ASN A 149 -12.37 -27.32 19.45
C ASN A 149 -11.28 -27.93 20.32
N ASP A 150 -11.33 -29.23 20.56
CA ASP A 150 -10.34 -29.92 21.36
C ASP A 150 -8.96 -29.36 21.05
N ILE A 151 -8.51 -28.50 21.93
CA ILE A 151 -7.12 -28.10 22.00
C ILE A 151 -6.48 -29.36 22.64
N GLU A 152 -6.35 -30.43 21.88
CA GLU A 152 -5.20 -31.27 22.13
C GLU A 152 -4.06 -30.28 22.24
N ALA A 153 -3.57 -30.11 23.45
CA ALA A 153 -2.40 -29.31 23.71
C ALA A 153 -1.32 -29.93 22.86
N THR A 154 -1.32 -29.56 21.58
CA THR A 154 -0.45 -30.13 20.60
C THR A 154 0.93 -29.66 20.98
N SER A 155 1.58 -30.47 21.79
CA SER A 155 3.01 -30.67 21.71
C SER A 155 3.47 -30.61 20.25
N GLU A 156 2.64 -31.01 19.27
CA GLU A 156 2.82 -30.83 17.84
C GLU A 156 3.00 -29.37 17.38
N SER A 157 2.33 -28.37 17.96
CA SER A 157 2.56 -26.97 17.51
C SER A 157 3.94 -26.46 17.96
N ARG A 158 4.40 -26.86 19.15
CA ARG A 158 5.77 -26.59 19.61
C ARG A 158 6.78 -27.50 18.90
N THR A 159 6.42 -28.74 18.61
CA THR A 159 7.24 -29.71 17.90
C THR A 159 7.38 -29.34 16.41
N ARG A 160 6.36 -28.74 15.77
CA ARG A 160 6.43 -28.26 14.39
C ARG A 160 7.43 -27.12 14.21
N VAL A 161 7.52 -26.19 15.17
CA VAL A 161 8.55 -25.14 15.14
C VAL A 161 9.94 -25.73 15.39
N ALA A 162 10.05 -26.74 16.26
CA ALA A 162 11.31 -27.43 16.54
C ALA A 162 11.76 -28.41 15.44
N SER A 163 10.86 -28.80 14.52
CA SER A 163 11.12 -29.72 13.40
C SER A 163 11.10 -29.07 12.02
N ASP A 164 11.16 -27.74 11.94
CA ASP A 164 11.26 -27.04 10.65
C ASP A 164 12.58 -27.43 9.93
N PRO A 165 12.53 -28.28 8.88
CA PRO A 165 13.73 -28.73 8.19
C PRO A 165 14.45 -27.59 7.44
N TRP A 166 13.76 -26.48 7.20
CA TRP A 166 14.28 -25.30 6.53
C TRP A 166 14.89 -24.28 7.50
N ASN A 167 14.75 -24.49 8.80
CA ASN A 167 15.27 -23.60 9.86
C ASN A 167 14.93 -22.11 9.62
N GLY A 168 13.67 -21.84 9.27
CA GLY A 168 13.15 -20.50 9.02
C GLY A 168 13.54 -19.89 7.66
N TRP A 169 14.17 -20.65 6.78
CA TRP A 169 14.44 -20.22 5.42
C TRP A 169 13.17 -20.27 4.56
N VAL A 170 12.97 -19.24 3.77
CA VAL A 170 11.90 -19.16 2.77
C VAL A 170 12.51 -18.81 1.42
N PHE A 171 12.24 -19.65 0.43
CA PHE A 171 12.67 -19.45 -0.95
C PHE A 171 11.47 -19.15 -1.84
N ARG A 172 11.69 -18.33 -2.85
CA ARG A 172 10.69 -17.97 -3.85
C ARG A 172 11.34 -17.98 -5.22
N SER A 173 10.70 -18.67 -6.17
CA SER A 173 11.03 -18.63 -7.59
C SER A 173 9.82 -18.14 -8.38
N GLU A 174 10.06 -17.29 -9.37
CA GLU A 174 9.05 -16.76 -10.27
C GLU A 174 9.65 -16.69 -11.67
N VAL A 175 8.92 -17.17 -12.65
CA VAL A 175 9.22 -16.98 -14.09
C VAL A 175 7.95 -16.52 -14.78
N GLY A 176 8.09 -15.65 -15.76
CA GLY A 176 6.94 -15.12 -16.48
C GLY A 176 7.31 -14.57 -17.85
N ALA A 177 6.29 -14.44 -18.67
CA ALA A 177 6.36 -13.78 -19.98
C ALA A 177 5.08 -12.97 -20.19
N LYS A 178 5.20 -11.88 -20.94
CA LYS A 178 4.11 -11.06 -21.43
C LYS A 178 4.33 -10.85 -22.93
N ILE A 179 3.27 -11.01 -23.71
CA ILE A 179 3.25 -10.71 -25.14
C ILE A 179 2.06 -9.78 -25.37
N GLU A 180 2.30 -8.69 -26.08
CA GLU A 180 1.29 -7.72 -26.47
C GLU A 180 1.49 -7.40 -27.95
N ASN A 181 0.50 -7.70 -28.78
CA ASN A 181 0.56 -7.52 -30.23
C ASN A 181 -0.54 -6.57 -30.67
N GLU A 182 -0.14 -5.51 -31.34
CA GLU A 182 -0.99 -4.55 -32.02
C GLU A 182 -0.52 -4.45 -33.48
N ASP A 183 -1.31 -3.94 -34.39
CA ASP A 183 -0.95 -3.85 -35.83
C ASP A 183 0.34 -3.06 -36.07
N SER A 184 0.63 -2.07 -35.19
CA SER A 184 1.78 -1.18 -35.32
C SER A 184 2.90 -1.44 -34.31
N ARG A 185 2.65 -2.30 -33.28
CA ARG A 185 3.59 -2.53 -32.18
C ARG A 185 3.50 -3.96 -31.66
N GLU A 186 4.66 -4.56 -31.49
CA GLU A 186 4.81 -5.83 -30.77
C GLU A 186 5.71 -5.58 -29.54
N GLU A 187 5.28 -6.07 -28.39
CA GLU A 187 6.02 -6.04 -27.14
C GLU A 187 6.13 -7.43 -26.54
N GLU A 188 7.37 -7.89 -26.35
CA GLU A 188 7.68 -9.12 -25.65
C GLU A 188 8.47 -8.80 -24.37
N GLU A 189 8.08 -9.38 -23.27
CA GLU A 189 8.77 -9.24 -22.00
C GLU A 189 8.91 -10.59 -21.32
N HIS A 190 10.13 -10.93 -20.89
CA HIS A 190 10.44 -12.16 -20.17
C HIS A 190 11.13 -11.80 -18.85
N TRP A 191 10.74 -12.48 -17.78
CA TRP A 191 11.40 -12.27 -16.49
C TRP A 191 11.54 -13.57 -15.71
N GLY A 192 12.56 -13.60 -14.86
CA GLY A 192 12.80 -14.67 -13.91
C GLY A 192 13.39 -14.10 -12.64
N ASN A 193 12.90 -14.53 -11.48
CA ASN A 193 13.37 -14.11 -10.18
C ASN A 193 13.52 -15.32 -9.27
N PHE A 194 14.60 -15.33 -8.48
CA PHE A 194 14.80 -16.27 -7.39
C PHE A 194 15.26 -15.53 -6.15
N SER A 195 14.70 -15.84 -5.01
CA SER A 195 15.08 -15.21 -3.74
C SER A 195 15.00 -16.18 -2.59
N GLY A 196 15.82 -15.92 -1.57
CA GLY A 196 15.77 -16.61 -0.30
C GLY A 196 15.90 -15.64 0.84
N SER A 197 15.19 -15.88 1.92
CA SER A 197 15.29 -15.06 3.13
C SER A 197 15.10 -15.86 4.39
N ARG A 198 15.79 -15.43 5.45
CA ARG A 198 15.64 -15.93 6.81
C ARG A 198 15.54 -14.74 7.75
N ILE A 199 14.48 -14.70 8.53
CA ILE A 199 14.23 -13.64 9.51
C ILE A 199 14.01 -14.26 10.87
N THR A 200 14.78 -13.80 11.84
CA THR A 200 14.67 -14.14 13.27
C THR A 200 14.57 -12.84 14.05
N ASP A 201 14.41 -12.90 15.36
CA ASP A 201 14.38 -11.71 16.21
C ASP A 201 15.71 -10.94 16.14
N ASP A 202 16.83 -11.66 16.00
CA ASP A 202 18.19 -11.10 15.99
C ASP A 202 18.74 -10.79 14.62
N TRP A 203 18.35 -11.55 13.59
CA TRP A 203 18.96 -11.50 12.28
C TRP A 203 17.93 -11.49 11.16
N ARG A 204 18.20 -10.68 10.15
CA ARG A 204 17.52 -10.72 8.87
C ARG A 204 18.56 -10.91 7.77
N PHE A 205 18.52 -12.05 7.11
CA PHE A 205 19.30 -12.33 5.92
C PHE A 205 18.38 -12.45 4.71
N GLY A 206 18.78 -11.89 3.59
CA GLY A 206 18.09 -12.01 2.31
C GLY A 206 19.06 -12.02 1.16
N PHE A 207 18.77 -12.82 0.14
CA PHE A 207 19.42 -12.74 -1.15
C PHE A 207 18.40 -12.87 -2.28
N GLY A 208 18.76 -12.37 -3.44
CA GLY A 208 17.92 -12.47 -4.62
C GLY A 208 18.73 -12.32 -5.89
N MET A 209 18.23 -12.92 -6.94
CA MET A 209 18.71 -12.70 -8.31
C MET A 209 17.51 -12.59 -9.23
N GLY A 210 17.65 -11.83 -10.28
CA GLY A 210 16.59 -11.68 -11.27
C GLY A 210 17.11 -11.15 -12.58
N GLN A 211 16.32 -11.42 -13.62
CA GLN A 211 16.50 -10.81 -14.93
C GLN A 211 15.15 -10.41 -15.48
N ARG A 212 15.15 -9.36 -16.28
CA ARG A 212 14.03 -8.89 -17.09
C ARG A 212 14.57 -8.42 -18.42
N GLN A 213 14.00 -8.91 -19.49
CA GLN A 213 14.28 -8.49 -20.85
C GLN A 213 12.97 -8.09 -21.49
N LYS A 214 12.95 -6.93 -22.11
CA LYS A 214 11.81 -6.36 -22.81
C LYS A 214 12.25 -5.95 -24.19
N THR A 215 11.58 -6.47 -25.21
CA THR A 215 11.80 -6.13 -26.63
C THR A 215 10.52 -5.48 -27.15
N ARG A 216 10.65 -4.33 -27.79
CA ARG A 216 9.56 -3.64 -28.48
C ARG A 216 9.93 -3.47 -29.94
N THR A 217 9.05 -3.91 -30.82
CA THR A 217 9.19 -3.74 -32.28
C THR A 217 8.06 -2.85 -32.78
N PHE A 218 8.41 -1.75 -33.41
CA PHE A 218 7.47 -0.81 -34.01
C PHE A 218 7.52 -0.93 -35.52
N GLN A 219 6.37 -1.07 -36.17
CA GLN A 219 6.25 -1.03 -37.61
C GLN A 219 6.07 0.43 -38.05
N LEU A 220 6.98 0.93 -38.91
CA LEU A 220 6.91 2.29 -39.40
C LEU A 220 6.15 2.35 -40.72
N GLU A 221 5.63 3.54 -41.08
CA GLU A 221 4.83 3.76 -42.29
C GLU A 221 5.58 3.44 -43.60
N ASP A 222 6.93 3.53 -43.60
CA ASP A 222 7.78 3.20 -44.74
C ASP A 222 8.06 1.70 -44.89
N GLY A 223 7.46 0.87 -44.03
CA GLY A 223 7.64 -0.57 -44.00
C GLY A 223 8.90 -1.04 -43.27
N SER A 224 9.71 -0.14 -42.72
CA SER A 224 10.81 -0.50 -41.84
C SER A 224 10.33 -0.81 -40.43
N SER A 225 11.16 -1.46 -39.60
CA SER A 225 10.87 -1.71 -38.18
C SER A 225 11.95 -1.08 -37.31
N LEU A 226 11.50 -0.52 -36.19
CA LEU A 226 12.36 -0.05 -35.11
C LEU A 226 12.28 -1.06 -33.95
N VAL A 227 13.43 -1.60 -33.56
CA VAL A 227 13.53 -2.54 -32.43
C VAL A 227 14.23 -1.84 -31.26
N ASP A 228 13.59 -1.90 -30.10
CA ASP A 228 14.11 -1.40 -28.83
C ASP A 228 14.22 -2.55 -27.84
N GLU A 229 15.38 -2.75 -27.24
CA GLU A 229 15.63 -3.80 -26.28
C GLU A 229 16.15 -3.22 -24.96
N THR A 230 15.47 -3.56 -23.88
CA THR A 230 15.87 -3.20 -22.51
C THR A 230 16.14 -4.46 -21.69
N LYS A 231 17.33 -4.56 -21.12
CA LYS A 231 17.76 -5.69 -20.31
C LYS A 231 18.23 -5.23 -18.94
N ASN A 232 17.69 -5.85 -17.91
CA ASN A 232 18.09 -5.65 -16.51
C ASN A 232 18.37 -7.00 -15.87
N GLN A 233 19.52 -7.12 -15.21
CA GLN A 233 19.91 -8.29 -14.44
C GLN A 233 20.46 -7.85 -13.08
N TYR A 234 20.21 -8.62 -12.05
CA TYR A 234 20.77 -8.34 -10.75
C TYR A 234 20.98 -9.61 -9.92
N ILE A 235 21.94 -9.55 -9.03
CA ILE A 235 22.11 -10.43 -7.88
C ILE A 235 22.41 -9.55 -6.68
N GLY A 236 21.80 -9.83 -5.54
CA GLY A 236 22.02 -9.05 -4.33
C GLY A 236 21.85 -9.87 -3.07
N SER A 237 22.47 -9.42 -2.00
CA SER A 237 22.33 -9.99 -0.67
C SER A 237 22.39 -8.90 0.38
N GLN A 238 21.71 -9.13 1.50
CA GLN A 238 21.75 -8.26 2.67
C GLN A 238 21.76 -9.08 3.96
N LEU A 239 22.51 -8.60 4.93
CA LEU A 239 22.58 -9.15 6.27
C LEU A 239 22.34 -8.01 7.26
N ILE A 240 21.34 -8.14 8.12
CA ILE A 240 21.02 -7.15 9.13
C ILE A 240 21.01 -7.81 10.50
N LYS A 241 21.69 -7.20 11.47
CA LYS A 241 21.72 -7.59 12.88
C LYS A 241 20.89 -6.62 13.69
N SER A 242 19.92 -7.12 14.43
CA SER A 242 19.22 -6.39 15.49
C SER A 242 20.16 -6.29 16.69
N VAL A 243 20.68 -5.11 16.99
CA VAL A 243 21.62 -4.88 18.11
C VAL A 243 20.85 -4.60 19.39
N SER A 244 19.73 -3.91 19.28
CA SER A 244 18.83 -3.59 20.40
C SER A 244 17.40 -3.36 19.87
N PRO A 245 16.40 -3.09 20.74
CA PRO A 245 15.06 -2.71 20.29
C PRO A 245 15.01 -1.45 19.42
N HIS A 246 16.09 -0.67 19.37
CA HIS A 246 16.18 0.60 18.64
C HIS A 246 17.27 0.63 17.57
N TRP A 247 18.30 -0.24 17.66
CA TRP A 247 19.47 -0.19 16.80
C TRP A 247 19.61 -1.41 15.92
N SER A 248 19.97 -1.20 14.64
CA SER A 248 20.34 -2.23 13.69
C SER A 248 21.63 -1.88 12.96
N LEU A 249 22.39 -2.93 12.59
CA LEU A 249 23.55 -2.84 11.71
C LEU A 249 23.30 -3.69 10.49
N GLY A 250 23.71 -3.22 9.33
CA GLY A 250 23.49 -3.90 8.05
C GLY A 250 24.72 -3.92 7.16
N ALA A 251 24.82 -4.99 6.35
CA ALA A 251 25.74 -5.09 5.23
C ALA A 251 24.95 -5.53 3.99
N GLY A 252 25.24 -4.95 2.83
CA GLY A 252 24.57 -5.27 1.57
C GLY A 252 25.56 -5.35 0.42
N PHE A 253 25.34 -6.31 -0.46
CA PHE A 253 26.03 -6.47 -1.73
C PHE A 253 25.01 -6.51 -2.87
N THR A 254 25.30 -5.82 -3.97
CA THR A 254 24.51 -5.88 -5.21
C THR A 254 25.45 -5.88 -6.41
N SER A 255 25.17 -6.72 -7.39
CA SER A 255 25.80 -6.72 -8.69
C SER A 255 24.71 -6.79 -9.77
N GLY A 256 24.86 -6.06 -10.87
CA GLY A 256 23.86 -6.06 -11.92
C GLY A 256 24.27 -5.36 -13.19
N GLN A 257 23.35 -5.44 -14.16
CA GLN A 257 23.43 -4.81 -15.50
C GLN A 257 22.13 -4.03 -15.74
N SER A 258 22.22 -2.89 -16.43
CA SER A 258 21.06 -2.12 -16.86
C SER A 258 21.37 -1.37 -18.16
N THR A 259 20.81 -1.82 -19.27
CA THR A 259 20.97 -1.12 -20.56
C THR A 259 20.35 0.28 -20.50
N PHE A 260 19.24 0.46 -19.77
CA PHE A 260 18.60 1.76 -19.57
C PHE A 260 19.54 2.79 -18.92
N ASN A 261 20.40 2.35 -18.02
CA ASN A 261 21.35 3.20 -17.30
C ASN A 261 22.79 3.11 -17.88
N ASN A 262 22.97 2.60 -19.09
CA ASN A 262 24.30 2.44 -19.69
C ASN A 262 25.28 1.65 -18.82
N ILE A 263 24.82 0.71 -18.00
CA ILE A 263 25.62 -0.09 -17.07
C ILE A 263 25.72 -1.52 -17.61
N GLU A 264 26.89 -1.91 -18.12
CA GLU A 264 27.23 -3.28 -18.46
C GLU A 264 27.39 -4.15 -17.20
N ARG A 265 28.09 -3.61 -16.20
CA ARG A 265 28.25 -4.24 -14.88
C ARG A 265 28.39 -3.19 -13.78
N GLY A 266 27.55 -3.26 -12.80
CA GLY A 266 27.65 -2.47 -11.57
C GLY A 266 27.81 -3.39 -10.36
N ASN A 267 28.80 -3.15 -9.51
CA ASN A 267 28.98 -3.84 -8.23
C ASN A 267 28.92 -2.83 -7.10
N ARG A 268 28.22 -3.15 -6.05
CA ARG A 268 28.08 -2.30 -4.86
C ARG A 268 28.23 -3.13 -3.59
N LEU A 269 29.06 -2.64 -2.66
CA LEU A 269 29.12 -3.10 -1.27
C LEU A 269 28.81 -1.92 -0.36
N ALA A 270 27.94 -2.12 0.62
CA ALA A 270 27.58 -1.07 1.56
C ALA A 270 27.43 -1.60 3.00
N LEU A 271 27.77 -0.75 3.97
CA LEU A 271 27.52 -0.94 5.39
C LEU A 271 26.59 0.15 5.87
N ALA A 272 25.67 -0.20 6.76
CA ALA A 272 24.67 0.74 7.26
C ALA A 272 24.42 0.55 8.76
N THR A 273 24.01 1.63 9.40
CA THR A 273 23.43 1.62 10.74
C THR A 273 22.09 2.34 10.73
N GLU A 274 21.19 1.89 11.59
CA GLU A 274 19.84 2.44 11.71
C GLU A 274 19.44 2.55 13.18
N TYR A 275 18.79 3.65 13.52
CA TYR A 275 18.21 3.91 14.82
C TYR A 275 16.72 4.23 14.67
N ASN A 276 15.85 3.47 15.32
CA ASN A 276 14.43 3.76 15.40
C ASN A 276 14.09 4.38 16.77
N VAL A 277 13.50 5.55 16.77
CA VAL A 277 13.07 6.28 17.99
C VAL A 277 12.05 5.45 18.77
N PHE A 278 11.19 4.74 18.09
CA PHE A 278 10.25 3.81 18.72
C PHE A 278 10.81 2.38 18.67
N PRO A 279 10.54 1.54 19.68
CA PRO A 279 10.91 0.11 19.59
C PRO A 279 10.32 -0.53 18.33
N TYR A 280 11.06 -1.42 17.66
CA TYR A 280 10.59 -2.11 16.45
C TYR A 280 9.29 -2.89 16.65
N SER A 281 8.93 -3.26 17.88
CA SER A 281 7.65 -3.89 18.18
C SER A 281 6.43 -3.01 17.86
N LEU A 282 6.61 -1.68 17.77
CA LEU A 282 5.55 -0.72 17.43
C LEU A 282 5.52 -0.34 15.95
N SER A 283 6.36 -0.93 15.12
CA SER A 283 6.52 -0.56 13.69
C SER A 283 5.26 -0.77 12.83
N ALA A 284 4.27 -1.53 13.31
CA ALA A 284 2.95 -1.65 12.67
C ALA A 284 2.10 -0.38 12.77
N GLU A 285 2.29 0.41 13.82
CA GLU A 285 1.50 1.60 14.12
C GLU A 285 2.29 2.88 13.89
N LYS A 286 3.58 2.85 14.24
CA LYS A 286 4.47 4.00 14.12
C LYS A 286 5.92 3.58 14.04
N SER A 287 6.68 4.29 13.22
CA SER A 287 8.14 4.24 13.19
C SER A 287 8.70 5.62 12.90
N LEU A 288 9.86 5.93 13.48
CA LEU A 288 10.67 7.08 13.12
C LEU A 288 12.12 6.61 13.15
N THR A 289 12.68 6.45 11.98
CA THR A 289 13.95 5.79 11.74
C THR A 289 14.94 6.77 11.15
N PHE A 290 16.15 6.76 11.66
CA PHE A 290 17.30 7.48 11.11
C PHE A 290 18.39 6.49 10.78
N GLY A 291 18.98 6.60 9.61
CA GLY A 291 20.06 5.73 9.21
C GLY A 291 21.18 6.45 8.48
N TYR A 292 22.33 5.80 8.48
CA TYR A 292 23.51 6.25 7.76
C TYR A 292 24.20 5.04 7.13
N TYR A 293 24.72 5.24 5.93
CA TYR A 293 25.46 4.20 5.23
C TYR A 293 26.69 4.73 4.54
N VAL A 294 27.66 3.83 4.32
CA VAL A 294 28.82 4.04 3.45
C VAL A 294 28.89 2.89 2.46
N GLY A 295 29.32 3.16 1.25
CA GLY A 295 29.40 2.17 0.20
C GLY A 295 30.53 2.43 -0.78
N ILE A 296 30.91 1.39 -1.49
CA ILE A 296 31.80 1.45 -2.65
C ILE A 296 31.05 0.89 -3.84
N ASN A 297 31.17 1.57 -4.99
CA ASN A 297 30.53 1.22 -6.24
C ASN A 297 31.63 1.09 -7.30
N GLN A 298 31.55 0.01 -8.08
CA GLN A 298 32.37 -0.21 -9.26
C GLN A 298 31.45 -0.35 -10.47
N PHE A 299 31.67 0.44 -11.49
CA PHE A 299 30.88 0.46 -12.72
C PHE A 299 31.76 0.16 -13.92
N GLN A 300 31.22 -0.64 -14.84
CA GLN A 300 31.63 -0.77 -16.24
C GLN A 300 30.44 -0.35 -17.09
N TYR A 301 30.66 0.47 -18.10
CA TYR A 301 29.63 1.07 -18.92
C TYR A 301 29.57 0.46 -20.31
N ASP A 302 28.38 0.35 -20.91
CA ASP A 302 28.20 -0.11 -22.28
C ASP A 302 28.79 0.88 -23.29
N GLN A 303 28.71 2.18 -22.97
CA GLN A 303 29.24 3.29 -23.79
C GLN A 303 29.97 4.27 -22.88
N LEU A 304 30.91 5.02 -23.44
CA LEU A 304 31.57 6.10 -22.70
C LEU A 304 30.55 7.05 -22.08
N THR A 305 30.76 7.35 -20.82
CA THR A 305 29.85 8.24 -20.06
C THR A 305 30.06 9.70 -20.45
N VAL A 306 29.18 10.58 -19.97
CA VAL A 306 29.34 12.07 -20.09
C VAL A 306 30.65 12.57 -19.48
N LEU A 307 31.30 11.80 -18.61
CA LEU A 307 32.61 12.06 -18.02
C LEU A 307 33.76 11.50 -18.90
N GLY A 308 33.43 10.81 -19.99
CA GLY A 308 34.42 10.16 -20.87
C GLY A 308 35.04 8.89 -20.30
N LEU A 309 34.36 8.23 -19.37
CA LEU A 309 34.81 7.01 -18.70
C LEU A 309 34.06 5.80 -19.23
N ASP A 310 34.73 4.67 -19.35
CA ASP A 310 34.20 3.35 -19.65
C ASP A 310 34.10 2.49 -18.38
N GLU A 311 34.87 2.82 -17.34
CA GLU A 311 34.78 2.21 -16.01
C GLU A 311 35.15 3.21 -14.91
N GLU A 312 34.63 3.00 -13.73
CA GLU A 312 35.01 3.79 -12.55
C GLU A 312 34.71 3.06 -11.23
N THR A 313 35.44 3.45 -10.19
CA THR A 313 35.19 3.01 -8.83
C THR A 313 35.05 4.22 -7.93
N ARG A 314 33.87 4.35 -7.26
CA ARG A 314 33.58 5.49 -6.38
C ARG A 314 33.05 5.03 -5.02
N GLY A 315 33.56 5.68 -3.99
CA GLY A 315 32.95 5.59 -2.66
C GLY A 315 31.77 6.54 -2.54
N ASN A 316 30.74 6.15 -1.83
CA ASN A 316 29.65 7.04 -1.47
C ASN A 316 29.19 6.87 -0.03
N HIS A 317 28.52 7.86 0.50
CA HIS A 317 27.80 7.79 1.75
C HIS A 317 26.42 8.42 1.61
N GLY A 318 25.56 8.18 2.61
CA GLY A 318 24.26 8.80 2.65
C GLY A 318 23.59 8.62 3.99
N ALA A 319 22.59 9.45 4.21
CA ALA A 319 21.72 9.38 5.36
C ALA A 319 20.27 9.26 4.91
N PHE A 320 19.46 8.66 5.75
CA PHE A 320 18.03 8.58 5.51
C PHE A 320 17.26 8.80 6.82
N ALA A 321 16.03 9.27 6.66
CA ALA A 321 15.05 9.35 7.74
C ALA A 321 13.70 8.92 7.18
N ASP A 322 13.04 8.01 7.88
CA ASP A 322 11.72 7.50 7.53
C ASP A 322 10.77 7.66 8.71
N PHE A 323 9.62 8.24 8.45
CA PHE A 323 8.54 8.40 9.40
C PHE A 323 7.26 7.75 8.85
N ASP A 324 6.77 6.73 9.54
CA ASP A 324 5.48 6.08 9.25
C ASP A 324 4.57 6.15 10.49
N PHE A 325 3.32 6.53 10.26
CA PHE A 325 2.34 6.71 11.31
C PHE A 325 0.94 6.30 10.82
N ASP A 326 0.46 5.15 11.30
CA ASP A 326 -0.88 4.63 11.01
C ASP A 326 -1.78 4.80 12.23
N GLN A 327 -2.79 5.65 12.11
CA GLN A 327 -3.66 6.04 13.22
C GLN A 327 -5.14 6.05 12.79
N PRO A 328 -6.08 6.06 13.75
CA PRO A 328 -7.51 6.15 13.45
C PRO A 328 -7.91 7.37 12.60
N TRP A 329 -7.18 8.47 12.65
CA TRP A 329 -7.45 9.67 11.85
C TRP A 329 -6.92 9.58 10.42
N GLY A 330 -6.01 8.67 10.13
CA GLY A 330 -5.40 8.51 8.82
C GLY A 330 -4.02 7.88 8.88
N ASN A 331 -3.23 8.09 7.85
CA ASN A 331 -1.84 7.65 7.80
C ASN A 331 -0.95 8.73 7.19
N LEU A 332 0.26 8.82 7.72
CA LEU A 332 1.33 9.68 7.25
C LEU A 332 2.57 8.82 7.03
N SER A 333 3.22 8.98 5.88
CA SER A 333 4.51 8.38 5.57
C SER A 333 5.38 9.46 4.92
N VAL A 334 6.57 9.68 5.46
CA VAL A 334 7.55 10.65 4.93
C VAL A 334 8.92 9.99 4.98
N GLY A 335 9.59 9.93 3.83
CA GLY A 335 10.95 9.44 3.70
C GLY A 335 11.86 10.50 3.07
N ILE A 336 13.04 10.70 3.61
CA ILE A 336 14.10 11.49 3.01
C ILE A 336 15.36 10.63 2.90
N TYR A 337 15.96 10.62 1.72
CA TYR A 337 17.12 9.78 1.40
C TYR A 337 18.17 10.62 0.72
N SER A 338 19.42 10.47 1.12
CA SER A 338 20.55 11.14 0.48
C SER A 338 21.63 10.14 0.09
N ALA A 339 22.30 10.43 -1.03
CA ALA A 339 23.51 9.76 -1.49
C ALA A 339 24.47 10.82 -2.00
N VAL A 340 25.73 10.78 -1.59
CA VAL A 340 26.77 11.73 -1.98
C VAL A 340 28.04 10.95 -2.28
N MET A 341 28.73 11.27 -3.38
CA MET A 341 30.03 10.67 -3.68
C MET A 341 31.12 11.23 -2.77
N LEU A 342 32.03 10.37 -2.30
CA LEU A 342 33.08 10.76 -1.35
C LEU A 342 34.20 11.56 -2.01
N ASP A 343 34.46 11.29 -3.26
CA ASP A 343 35.51 11.94 -4.06
C ASP A 343 35.05 13.27 -4.66
N ASP A 344 33.74 13.43 -4.91
CA ASP A 344 33.14 14.66 -5.44
C ASP A 344 31.75 14.90 -4.83
N PRO A 345 31.64 15.70 -3.77
CA PRO A 345 30.34 15.98 -3.13
C PRO A 345 29.34 16.75 -3.99
N SER A 346 29.74 17.26 -5.17
CA SER A 346 28.80 17.85 -6.12
C SER A 346 27.98 16.78 -6.86
N ILE A 347 28.40 15.51 -6.80
CA ILE A 347 27.69 14.35 -7.33
C ILE A 347 26.84 13.76 -6.20
N TYR A 348 25.56 14.09 -6.20
CA TYR A 348 24.65 13.69 -5.15
C TYR A 348 23.22 13.47 -5.63
N ARG A 349 22.46 12.75 -4.83
CA ARG A 349 21.00 12.64 -4.96
C ARG A 349 20.36 12.86 -3.59
N VAL A 350 19.27 13.64 -3.57
CA VAL A 350 18.40 13.75 -2.41
C VAL A 350 16.97 13.50 -2.88
N THR A 351 16.30 12.55 -2.26
CA THR A 351 14.91 12.21 -2.57
C THR A 351 14.05 12.41 -1.34
N LEU A 352 12.90 13.03 -1.53
CA LEU A 352 11.84 13.18 -0.54
C LEU A 352 10.59 12.49 -1.09
N ASP A 353 10.08 11.54 -0.33
CA ASP A 353 8.79 10.88 -0.58
C ASP A 353 7.83 11.25 0.54
N ALA A 354 6.59 11.58 0.19
CA ALA A 354 5.57 11.90 1.18
C ALA A 354 4.21 11.34 0.77
N TYR A 355 3.50 10.81 1.74
CA TYR A 355 2.12 10.38 1.59
C TYR A 355 1.35 10.72 2.85
N LEU A 356 0.25 11.44 2.71
CA LEU A 356 -0.69 11.75 3.78
C LEU A 356 -2.11 11.37 3.34
N ARG A 357 -2.81 10.63 4.17
CA ARG A 357 -4.26 10.52 4.12
C ARG A 357 -4.82 10.97 5.46
N TYR A 358 -5.57 12.06 5.46
CA TYR A 358 -6.12 12.65 6.68
C TYR A 358 -7.64 12.77 6.60
N ARG A 359 -8.33 12.28 7.63
CA ARG A 359 -9.78 12.39 7.78
C ARG A 359 -10.12 13.71 8.49
N ILE A 360 -10.50 14.73 7.69
CA ILE A 360 -10.78 16.08 8.18
C ILE A 360 -12.06 16.10 9.01
N ALA A 361 -13.11 15.47 8.48
CA ALA A 361 -14.43 15.43 9.09
C ALA A 361 -15.14 14.13 8.70
N ARG A 362 -16.39 13.95 9.18
CA ARG A 362 -17.24 12.82 8.80
C ARG A 362 -17.39 12.75 7.28
N GLY A 363 -16.99 11.64 6.71
CA GLY A 363 -17.03 11.40 5.27
C GLY A 363 -16.04 12.22 4.43
N LEU A 364 -15.29 13.17 5.02
CA LEU A 364 -14.36 14.04 4.31
C LEU A 364 -12.93 13.68 4.61
N SER A 365 -12.17 13.30 3.60
CA SER A 365 -10.74 13.02 3.70
C SER A 365 -9.95 13.75 2.61
N VAL A 366 -8.73 14.14 2.94
CA VAL A 366 -7.74 14.63 1.99
C VAL A 366 -6.64 13.57 1.84
N ARG A 367 -6.16 13.40 0.62
CA ARG A 367 -4.97 12.60 0.30
C ARG A 367 -3.98 13.49 -0.44
N LEU A 368 -2.79 13.58 0.10
CA LEU A 368 -1.64 14.24 -0.51
C LEU A 368 -0.54 13.19 -0.71
N TRP A 369 0.09 13.18 -1.86
CA TRP A 369 1.24 12.32 -2.12
C TRP A 369 2.22 13.04 -3.05
N GLY A 370 3.48 12.73 -2.90
CA GLY A 370 4.50 13.32 -3.74
C GLY A 370 5.85 12.66 -3.61
N GLU A 371 6.64 12.82 -4.66
CA GLU A 371 8.05 12.49 -4.77
C GLU A 371 8.76 13.73 -5.29
N SER A 372 9.85 14.13 -4.65
CA SER A 372 10.73 15.18 -5.16
C SER A 372 12.17 14.75 -5.03
N ALA A 373 12.95 14.88 -6.08
CA ALA A 373 14.37 14.51 -6.09
C ALA A 373 15.22 15.63 -6.70
N LEU A 374 16.35 15.91 -6.04
CA LEU A 374 17.49 16.61 -6.60
C LEU A 374 18.43 15.54 -7.14
N VAL A 375 18.74 15.60 -8.45
CA VAL A 375 19.45 14.56 -9.18
C VAL A 375 20.73 15.16 -9.77
N LYS A 376 21.87 14.86 -9.17
CA LYS A 376 23.20 15.28 -9.62
C LYS A 376 24.16 14.10 -9.70
N ASP A 377 23.63 12.88 -9.76
CA ASP A 377 24.41 11.63 -9.71
C ASP A 377 24.30 10.80 -11.00
N GLN A 378 23.85 11.41 -12.09
CA GLN A 378 23.69 10.73 -13.39
C GLN A 378 25.02 10.62 -14.16
N ILE A 379 26.09 10.19 -13.49
CA ILE A 379 27.43 9.98 -14.05
C ILE A 379 27.47 8.87 -15.11
N TYR A 380 26.50 7.97 -15.09
CA TYR A 380 26.36 6.82 -15.97
C TYR A 380 25.77 7.15 -17.34
N LEU A 381 25.27 8.37 -17.56
CA LEU A 381 24.71 8.74 -18.87
C LEU A 381 25.74 8.58 -19.97
N ALA A 382 25.31 8.00 -21.11
CA ALA A 382 26.17 7.89 -22.28
C ALA A 382 26.51 9.27 -22.86
N ASN A 383 27.75 9.46 -23.30
CA ASN A 383 28.22 10.72 -23.93
C ASN A 383 27.59 10.94 -25.31
N SER A 384 27.14 9.85 -25.97
CA SER A 384 26.36 9.94 -27.20
C SER A 384 24.98 10.53 -26.87
N SER A 385 24.57 11.59 -27.56
CA SER A 385 23.19 12.08 -27.40
C SER A 385 22.19 10.94 -27.70
N ALA A 386 21.27 10.70 -26.79
CA ALA A 386 20.18 9.76 -27.03
C ALA A 386 19.49 10.10 -28.35
N SER A 387 19.25 9.11 -29.19
CA SER A 387 18.52 9.33 -30.44
C SER A 387 17.09 9.82 -30.15
N THR A 388 16.46 10.48 -31.11
CA THR A 388 15.05 10.88 -30.97
C THR A 388 14.17 9.68 -30.68
N SER A 389 14.47 8.50 -31.23
CA SER A 389 13.79 7.25 -30.96
C SER A 389 14.00 6.80 -29.50
N ASP A 390 15.21 6.83 -28.97
CA ASP A 390 15.49 6.44 -27.57
C ASP A 390 14.74 7.33 -26.58
N ILE A 391 14.66 8.63 -26.87
CA ILE A 391 13.91 9.61 -26.08
C ILE A 391 12.41 9.29 -26.08
N LEU A 392 11.83 9.11 -27.28
CA LEU A 392 10.39 8.85 -27.43
C LEU A 392 9.99 7.50 -26.86
N LEU A 393 10.85 6.49 -26.97
CA LEU A 393 10.60 5.16 -26.44
C LEU A 393 10.91 5.05 -24.95
N GLY A 394 11.60 6.01 -24.36
CA GLY A 394 12.04 5.97 -22.97
C GLY A 394 12.98 4.79 -22.70
N SER A 395 13.84 4.45 -23.67
CA SER A 395 14.78 3.33 -23.58
C SER A 395 16.13 3.69 -22.95
N SER A 396 16.41 4.99 -22.83
CA SER A 396 17.62 5.52 -22.19
C SER A 396 17.29 6.55 -21.12
N ALA A 397 18.14 6.61 -20.09
CA ALA A 397 18.06 7.65 -19.07
C ALA A 397 18.42 9.02 -19.67
N LEU A 398 17.64 10.04 -19.32
CA LEU A 398 17.87 11.42 -19.74
C LEU A 398 18.44 12.24 -18.60
N ASP A 399 19.24 13.25 -18.94
CA ASP A 399 19.76 14.23 -17.99
C ASP A 399 18.61 14.96 -17.29
N THR A 400 18.67 14.99 -15.97
CA THR A 400 17.60 15.52 -15.12
C THR A 400 18.19 16.09 -13.84
N ASP A 401 18.05 17.38 -13.61
CA ASP A 401 18.49 18.05 -12.38
C ASP A 401 17.50 17.88 -11.24
N THR A 402 16.22 17.90 -11.57
CA THR A 402 15.14 17.80 -10.59
C THR A 402 14.00 16.96 -11.14
N LYS A 403 13.41 16.16 -10.26
CA LYS A 403 12.22 15.38 -10.58
C LYS A 403 11.17 15.64 -9.51
N THR A 404 9.98 16.04 -9.89
CA THR A 404 8.89 16.28 -8.94
C THR A 404 7.60 15.67 -9.46
N LYS A 405 6.93 14.93 -8.57
CA LYS A 405 5.58 14.41 -8.79
C LYS A 405 4.74 14.77 -7.56
N LEU A 406 3.60 15.39 -7.76
CA LEU A 406 2.68 15.77 -6.70
C LEU A 406 1.27 15.37 -7.09
N GLY A 407 0.50 14.88 -6.12
CA GLY A 407 -0.90 14.60 -6.28
C GLY A 407 -1.68 14.99 -5.04
N LEU A 408 -2.83 15.64 -5.26
CA LEU A 408 -3.78 16.01 -4.23
C LEU A 408 -5.15 15.47 -4.62
N SER A 409 -5.85 14.83 -3.69
CA SER A 409 -7.26 14.51 -3.86
C SER A 409 -8.06 14.81 -2.60
N LEU A 410 -9.25 15.31 -2.80
CA LEU A 410 -10.27 15.51 -1.78
C LEU A 410 -11.38 14.49 -2.04
N GLU A 411 -11.67 13.66 -1.05
CA GLU A 411 -12.72 12.64 -1.12
C GLU A 411 -13.80 12.99 -0.12
N TYR A 412 -15.03 13.21 -0.62
CA TYR A 412 -16.19 13.45 0.22
C TYR A 412 -17.25 12.40 -0.03
N THR A 413 -17.55 11.61 0.98
CA THR A 413 -18.55 10.56 0.96
C THR A 413 -19.71 10.95 1.89
N PHE A 414 -20.89 11.12 1.35
CA PHE A 414 -22.10 11.52 2.08
C PHE A 414 -23.27 10.55 1.80
N GLY A 415 -24.37 10.71 2.52
CA GLY A 415 -25.54 9.85 2.42
C GLY A 415 -25.63 8.88 3.60
N SER A 416 -26.20 7.67 3.39
CA SER A 416 -26.40 6.68 4.45
C SER A 416 -25.13 6.37 5.20
N ALA A 417 -25.17 6.33 6.53
CA ALA A 417 -24.08 5.89 7.38
C ALA A 417 -23.88 4.37 7.30
N TYR A 418 -24.94 3.61 7.07
CA TYR A 418 -24.91 2.16 7.03
C TYR A 418 -24.37 1.62 5.73
N ASN A 419 -23.54 0.59 5.80
CA ASN A 419 -22.77 0.05 4.70
C ASN A 419 -22.65 -1.50 4.77
N SER A 420 -23.69 -2.17 5.27
CA SER A 420 -23.66 -3.62 5.49
C SER A 420 -24.09 -4.43 4.26
N ILE A 421 -24.83 -3.82 3.33
CA ILE A 421 -25.38 -4.55 2.17
C ILE A 421 -24.29 -4.68 1.10
N VAL A 422 -24.07 -5.91 0.63
CA VAL A 422 -23.14 -6.24 -0.46
C VAL A 422 -23.93 -6.73 -1.66
N ASN A 423 -23.83 -6.00 -2.78
CA ASN A 423 -24.39 -6.40 -4.07
C ASN A 423 -23.37 -6.05 -5.17
N ASN A 424 -22.68 -7.08 -5.65
CA ASN A 424 -21.65 -6.96 -6.69
C ASN A 424 -22.10 -7.45 -8.06
N ARG A 425 -23.43 -7.48 -8.30
CA ARG A 425 -23.98 -7.89 -9.62
C ARG A 425 -23.58 -6.87 -10.67
N LEU A 426 -23.07 -7.38 -11.80
CA LEU A 426 -22.60 -6.58 -12.94
C LEU A 426 -21.46 -5.59 -12.63
N GLN A 427 -20.85 -5.63 -11.45
CA GLN A 427 -19.80 -4.69 -11.02
C GLN A 427 -18.57 -4.73 -11.94
N ASP A 428 -18.18 -5.93 -12.41
CA ASP A 428 -16.99 -6.16 -13.24
C ASP A 428 -17.35 -6.58 -14.67
N SER A 429 -18.60 -6.39 -15.10
CA SER A 429 -19.10 -6.87 -16.39
C SER A 429 -18.70 -6.01 -17.59
N GLY A 430 -18.06 -4.88 -17.39
CA GLY A 430 -17.83 -3.88 -18.45
C GLY A 430 -19.09 -3.15 -18.93
N PHE A 431 -20.27 -3.52 -18.40
CA PHE A 431 -21.57 -2.95 -18.80
C PHE A 431 -21.63 -1.43 -18.72
N SER A 432 -20.95 -0.82 -17.76
CA SER A 432 -20.92 0.61 -17.54
C SER A 432 -19.65 1.31 -18.06
N ARG A 433 -18.76 0.59 -18.75
CA ARG A 433 -17.55 1.17 -19.34
C ARG A 433 -17.87 1.83 -20.67
N PHE A 434 -17.23 2.93 -20.96
CA PHE A 434 -17.27 3.49 -22.31
C PHE A 434 -16.58 2.52 -23.28
N PRO A 435 -17.11 2.35 -24.51
CA PRO A 435 -16.54 1.40 -25.48
C PRO A 435 -15.14 1.76 -25.97
N PHE A 436 -14.58 2.87 -25.53
CA PHE A 436 -13.23 3.37 -25.90
C PHE A 436 -12.25 3.49 -24.69
N ASP A 437 -12.58 2.90 -23.53
CA ASP A 437 -11.70 2.86 -22.37
C ASP A 437 -10.76 1.65 -22.42
#